data_6d0d938b77c43ab4bf875e3e1be9fcea
#
_entry.id   6d0d938b77c43ab4bf875e3e1be9fcea
#
_cell.length_a   1.000
_cell.length_b   1.000
_cell.length_c   1.000
_cell.angle_alpha   90.00
_cell.angle_beta   90.00
_cell.angle_gamma   90.00
#
_symmetry.space_group_name_H-M   'P 1'
#
loop_
_entity.id
_entity.type
_entity.pdbx_description
1 polymer ?
#
loop_
_entity_poly.entity_id
_entity_poly.type
_entity_poly.pdbx_seq_one_letter_code
_entity_poly.pdbx_strand_id
1 'polypeptide(L)'
;MRNIIVKISSSKNEIMFNFEMEDDDRHNPTDNFSFGKRYASIKTNNYDLKEVHNDLLALSIILMCNPFVGKRLKLPFKISKRFEDSVKNVLTRYSIEAEGSYIPHREINTRYRPALAFSGGVDSTAALAVMPANTAPIFMDRPVSKGSLYNPAAAHNSCKILNEIGFDAERVECDLEYL
;
A
#
# COMPACT_ATOMS: atom_id res chain seq x y z
N MET A 1 16.40 13.37 -12.97
CA MET A 1 14.98 13.07 -12.68
C MET A 1 14.78 11.58 -12.81
N ARG A 2 14.19 10.92 -11.83
CA ARG A 2 14.14 9.45 -11.74
C ARG A 2 12.87 8.90 -12.39
N ASN A 3 13.05 7.92 -13.29
CA ASN A 3 11.96 7.07 -13.74
C ASN A 3 12.00 5.77 -12.91
N ILE A 4 10.87 5.36 -12.40
CA ILE A 4 10.75 4.12 -11.63
C ILE A 4 9.90 3.14 -12.41
N ILE A 5 10.43 1.94 -12.59
CA ILE A 5 9.73 0.79 -13.15
C ILE A 5 9.35 -0.13 -12.00
N VAL A 6 8.09 -0.47 -11.91
CA VAL A 6 7.60 -1.38 -10.87
C VAL A 6 7.38 -2.76 -11.45
N LYS A 7 7.86 -3.78 -10.76
CA LYS A 7 7.54 -5.17 -11.03
C LYS A 7 6.83 -5.75 -9.81
N ILE A 8 5.76 -6.51 -10.04
CA ILE A 8 5.02 -7.16 -8.99
C ILE A 8 5.10 -8.66 -9.18
N SER A 9 5.35 -9.35 -8.10
CA SER A 9 5.22 -10.80 -8.02
C SER A 9 4.38 -11.18 -6.81
N SER A 10 3.68 -12.30 -6.89
CA SER A 10 2.93 -12.83 -5.75
C SER A 10 3.20 -14.30 -5.56
N SER A 11 3.27 -14.72 -4.33
CA SER A 11 3.15 -16.08 -3.88
C SER A 11 1.84 -16.26 -3.11
N LYS A 12 1.57 -17.45 -2.62
CA LYS A 12 0.31 -17.75 -1.90
C LYS A 12 0.01 -16.79 -0.72
N ASN A 13 1.06 -16.28 -0.07
CA ASN A 13 0.92 -15.52 1.17
C ASN A 13 1.72 -14.19 1.16
N GLU A 14 2.23 -13.76 0.01
CA GLU A 14 3.07 -12.58 -0.06
C GLU A 14 2.92 -11.88 -1.41
N ILE A 15 2.83 -10.56 -1.36
CA ILE A 15 2.92 -9.68 -2.53
C ILE A 15 4.25 -8.94 -2.41
N MET A 16 5.07 -9.04 -3.45
CA MET A 16 6.36 -8.36 -3.52
C MET A 16 6.35 -7.31 -4.62
N PHE A 17 6.77 -6.11 -4.27
CA PHE A 17 6.97 -4.99 -5.17
C PHE A 17 8.47 -4.78 -5.34
N ASN A 18 8.96 -4.77 -6.57
CA ASN A 18 10.34 -4.44 -6.89
C ASN A 18 10.38 -3.12 -7.67
N PHE A 19 11.30 -2.25 -7.30
CA PHE A 19 11.46 -0.91 -7.85
C PHE A 19 12.78 -0.82 -8.58
N GLU A 20 12.72 -0.70 -9.91
CA GLU A 20 13.89 -0.53 -10.77
C GLU A 20 13.97 0.92 -11.21
N MET A 21 15.17 1.49 -11.18
CA MET A 21 15.42 2.81 -11.76
C MET A 21 16.01 2.63 -13.15
N GLU A 22 15.57 3.43 -14.10
CA GLU A 22 16.19 3.47 -15.43
C GLU A 22 17.63 4.00 -15.33
N ASP A 23 18.49 3.56 -16.25
CA ASP A 23 19.95 3.81 -16.18
C ASP A 23 20.33 5.30 -16.18
N ASP A 24 19.54 6.16 -16.81
CA ASP A 24 19.73 7.61 -16.86
C ASP A 24 19.41 8.32 -15.53
N ASP A 25 18.85 7.60 -14.57
CA ASP A 25 18.34 8.14 -13.31
C ASP A 25 19.26 7.84 -12.10
N ARG A 26 20.49 7.42 -12.37
CA ARG A 26 21.47 7.16 -11.32
C ARG A 26 21.84 8.46 -10.61
N HIS A 27 21.26 8.60 -9.45
CA HIS A 27 21.68 9.51 -8.39
C HIS A 27 21.82 10.98 -8.79
N ASN A 28 20.75 11.75 -8.65
CA ASN A 28 20.89 13.21 -8.56
C ASN A 28 21.32 13.55 -7.12
N PRO A 29 22.54 14.06 -6.89
CA PRO A 29 23.04 14.36 -5.54
C PRO A 29 22.25 15.47 -4.81
N THR A 30 21.36 16.18 -5.50
CA THR A 30 20.47 17.18 -4.91
C THR A 30 19.14 16.60 -4.40
N ASP A 31 18.83 15.34 -4.72
CA ASP A 31 17.62 14.67 -4.22
C ASP A 31 17.92 14.04 -2.85
N ASN A 32 17.32 14.60 -1.80
CA ASN A 32 17.47 14.13 -0.42
C ASN A 32 16.79 12.79 -0.13
N PHE A 33 16.14 12.18 -1.13
CA PHE A 33 15.42 10.92 -0.99
C PHE A 33 16.02 9.84 -1.87
N SER A 34 16.34 8.71 -1.25
CA SER A 34 16.75 7.49 -1.95
C SER A 34 16.07 6.29 -1.32
N PHE A 35 15.80 5.25 -2.13
CA PHE A 35 15.33 3.99 -1.57
C PHE A 35 16.37 3.40 -0.62
N GLY A 36 15.97 3.07 0.59
CA GLY A 36 16.76 2.25 1.51
C GLY A 36 16.84 0.80 1.02
N LYS A 37 15.71 0.28 0.54
CA LYS A 37 15.57 -0.97 -0.21
C LYS A 37 14.85 -0.70 -1.52
N ARG A 38 15.13 -1.49 -2.56
CA ARG A 38 14.43 -1.42 -3.84
C ARG A 38 13.32 -2.45 -3.96
N TYR A 39 12.84 -2.93 -2.88
CA TYR A 39 11.70 -3.84 -2.83
C TYR A 39 10.93 -3.65 -1.53
N ALA A 40 9.65 -4.00 -1.58
CA ALA A 40 8.79 -4.07 -0.43
C ALA A 40 7.92 -5.32 -0.50
N SER A 41 7.59 -5.88 0.63
CA SER A 41 6.69 -7.02 0.72
C SER A 41 5.52 -6.76 1.67
N ILE A 42 4.38 -7.35 1.31
CA ILE A 42 3.19 -7.39 2.14
C ILE A 42 2.81 -8.87 2.27
N LYS A 43 2.79 -9.38 3.50
CA LYS A 43 2.31 -10.72 3.75
C LYS A 43 0.81 -10.69 3.96
N THR A 44 0.12 -11.50 3.20
CA THR A 44 -1.34 -11.58 3.19
C THR A 44 -1.78 -13.01 3.46
N ASN A 45 -2.88 -13.17 4.16
CA ASN A 45 -3.49 -14.48 4.36
C ASN A 45 -4.51 -14.74 3.24
N ASN A 46 -4.14 -15.55 2.24
CA ASN A 46 -5.04 -16.04 1.18
C ASN A 46 -5.59 -14.99 0.19
N TYR A 47 -4.85 -13.92 -0.12
CA TYR A 47 -5.23 -13.01 -1.20
C TYR A 47 -4.56 -13.40 -2.52
N ASP A 48 -5.38 -13.53 -3.57
CA ASP A 48 -4.87 -13.64 -4.95
C ASP A 48 -4.78 -12.23 -5.56
N LEU A 49 -3.60 -11.85 -6.03
CA LEU A 49 -3.40 -10.59 -6.78
C LEU A 49 -4.36 -10.44 -7.96
N LYS A 50 -4.80 -11.55 -8.56
CA LYS A 50 -5.76 -11.55 -9.67
C LYS A 50 -7.13 -11.03 -9.29
N GLU A 51 -7.48 -11.08 -8.01
CA GLU A 51 -8.75 -10.55 -7.48
C GLU A 51 -8.66 -9.06 -7.11
N VAL A 52 -7.43 -8.52 -7.04
CA VAL A 52 -7.22 -7.11 -6.72
C VAL A 52 -7.35 -6.28 -7.98
N HIS A 53 -8.25 -5.31 -7.97
CA HIS A 53 -8.39 -4.39 -9.09
C HIS A 53 -7.11 -3.57 -9.30
N ASN A 54 -6.66 -3.46 -10.55
CA ASN A 54 -5.40 -2.80 -10.88
C ASN A 54 -5.31 -1.34 -10.42
N ASP A 55 -6.43 -0.60 -10.37
CA ASP A 55 -6.44 0.77 -9.85
C ASP A 55 -6.04 0.82 -8.36
N LEU A 56 -6.39 -0.20 -7.56
CA LEU A 56 -5.99 -0.28 -6.15
C LEU A 56 -4.49 -0.59 -6.03
N LEU A 57 -3.97 -1.50 -6.85
CA LEU A 57 -2.54 -1.78 -6.92
C LEU A 57 -1.75 -0.54 -7.35
N ALA A 58 -2.26 0.18 -8.36
CA ALA A 58 -1.65 1.41 -8.84
C ALA A 58 -1.62 2.49 -7.74
N LEU A 59 -2.72 2.66 -6.99
CA LEU A 59 -2.76 3.59 -5.87
C LEU A 59 -1.74 3.23 -4.78
N SER A 60 -1.64 1.95 -4.43
CA SER A 60 -0.66 1.47 -3.44
C SER A 60 0.77 1.76 -3.89
N ILE A 61 1.09 1.49 -5.16
CA ILE A 61 2.41 1.78 -5.74
C ILE A 61 2.70 3.28 -5.73
N ILE A 62 1.73 4.11 -6.11
CA ILE A 62 1.88 5.56 -6.07
C ILE A 62 2.22 6.03 -4.66
N LEU A 63 1.50 5.55 -3.65
CA LEU A 63 1.74 5.91 -2.25
C LEU A 63 3.13 5.49 -1.78
N MET A 64 3.59 4.30 -2.16
CA MET A 64 4.94 3.82 -1.83
C MET A 64 6.04 4.59 -2.55
N CYS A 65 5.85 4.91 -3.82
CA CYS A 65 6.89 5.49 -4.67
C CYS A 65 6.92 7.02 -4.67
N ASN A 66 5.83 7.69 -4.23
CA ASN A 66 5.66 9.13 -4.40
C ASN A 66 6.88 9.98 -4.01
N PRO A 67 7.60 9.74 -2.90
CA PRO A 67 8.78 10.55 -2.55
C PRO A 67 9.95 10.35 -3.51
N PHE A 68 10.03 9.20 -4.18
CA PHE A 68 11.20 8.77 -4.94
C PHE A 68 11.09 9.01 -6.46
N VAL A 69 9.86 9.16 -6.99
CA VAL A 69 9.63 9.37 -8.42
C VAL A 69 9.97 10.81 -8.81
N GLY A 70 10.82 10.97 -9.80
CA GLY A 70 11.17 12.29 -10.32
C GLY A 70 10.39 12.70 -11.56
N LYS A 71 10.29 11.82 -12.56
CA LYS A 71 9.67 12.14 -13.85
C LYS A 71 8.54 11.20 -14.26
N ARG A 72 8.75 9.90 -14.15
CA ARG A 72 7.79 8.87 -14.59
C ARG A 72 7.76 7.69 -13.65
N LEU A 73 6.54 7.17 -13.44
CA LEU A 73 6.27 5.91 -12.76
C LEU A 73 5.65 4.93 -13.76
N LYS A 74 6.35 3.84 -14.07
CA LYS A 74 5.88 2.82 -15.00
C LYS A 74 5.24 1.67 -14.23
N LEU A 75 3.97 1.40 -14.53
CA LEU A 75 3.19 0.32 -13.94
C LEU A 75 3.17 -0.90 -14.86
N PRO A 76 3.34 -2.13 -14.34
CA PRO A 76 3.41 -3.36 -15.15
C PRO A 76 2.02 -3.90 -15.52
N PHE A 77 0.99 -3.08 -15.54
CA PHE A 77 -0.38 -3.48 -15.83
C PHE A 77 -1.23 -2.30 -16.29
N LYS A 78 -2.40 -2.61 -16.84
CA LYS A 78 -3.41 -1.65 -17.28
C LYS A 78 -4.15 -1.03 -16.10
N ILE A 79 -4.52 0.24 -16.22
CA ILE A 79 -5.37 0.96 -15.26
C ILE A 79 -6.66 1.43 -15.95
N SER A 80 -7.65 1.86 -15.18
CA SER A 80 -8.85 2.47 -15.75
C SER A 80 -8.58 3.91 -16.20
N LYS A 81 -9.31 4.34 -17.22
CA LYS A 81 -9.24 5.75 -17.68
C LYS A 81 -9.64 6.72 -16.56
N ARG A 82 -10.67 6.37 -15.80
CA ARG A 82 -11.13 7.17 -14.65
C ARG A 82 -10.05 7.35 -13.61
N PHE A 83 -9.30 6.28 -13.30
CA PHE A 83 -8.19 6.35 -12.34
C PHE A 83 -7.08 7.25 -12.87
N GLU A 84 -6.67 7.07 -14.13
CA GLU A 84 -5.63 7.91 -14.76
C GLU A 84 -6.00 9.39 -14.71
N ASP A 85 -7.23 9.75 -15.09
CA ASP A 85 -7.69 11.14 -15.08
C ASP A 85 -7.73 11.72 -13.66
N SER A 86 -8.16 10.93 -12.68
CA SER A 86 -8.15 11.35 -11.27
C SER A 86 -6.74 11.60 -10.76
N VAL A 87 -5.80 10.72 -11.09
CA VAL A 87 -4.41 10.85 -10.67
C VAL A 87 -3.72 12.04 -11.31
N LYS A 88 -3.95 12.30 -12.61
CA LYS A 88 -3.41 13.47 -13.32
C LYS A 88 -3.81 14.80 -12.68
N ASN A 89 -4.99 14.86 -12.10
CA ASN A 89 -5.47 16.07 -11.41
C ASN A 89 -4.77 16.31 -10.05
N VAL A 90 -4.20 15.28 -9.45
CA VAL A 90 -3.57 15.32 -8.12
C VAL A 90 -2.05 15.31 -8.22
N LEU A 91 -1.50 14.45 -9.08
CA LEU A 91 -0.06 14.29 -9.25
C LEU A 91 0.45 15.21 -10.35
N THR A 92 0.97 16.35 -9.96
CA THR A 92 1.54 17.34 -10.90
C THR A 92 3.05 17.17 -11.12
N ARG A 93 3.73 16.42 -10.24
CA ARG A 93 5.19 16.31 -10.21
C ARG A 93 5.75 15.32 -11.22
N TYR A 94 5.03 14.23 -11.51
CA TYR A 94 5.44 13.19 -12.42
C TYR A 94 4.25 12.57 -13.15
N SER A 95 4.52 11.86 -14.25
CA SER A 95 3.51 11.11 -15.00
C SER A 95 3.48 9.64 -14.61
N ILE A 96 2.31 9.02 -14.80
CA ILE A 96 2.14 7.57 -14.69
C ILE A 96 2.02 7.00 -16.10
N GLU A 97 2.77 5.95 -16.38
CA GLU A 97 2.69 5.17 -17.61
C GLU A 97 2.23 3.75 -17.26
N ALA A 98 1.05 3.36 -17.71
CA ALA A 98 0.51 2.02 -17.56
C ALA A 98 0.64 1.23 -18.86
N GLU A 99 0.72 -0.10 -18.78
CA GLU A 99 0.80 -0.96 -19.96
C GLU A 99 -0.54 -1.05 -20.69
N GLY A 100 -0.50 -0.93 -22.01
CA GLY A 100 -1.60 -1.26 -22.93
C GLY A 100 -2.84 -0.37 -22.82
N SER A 101 -3.99 -0.91 -23.23
CA SER A 101 -5.29 -0.21 -23.24
C SER A 101 -5.94 -0.20 -21.86
N TYR A 102 -6.87 0.73 -21.62
CA TYR A 102 -7.60 0.84 -20.36
C TYR A 102 -8.43 -0.41 -20.04
N ILE A 103 -8.62 -0.63 -18.74
CA ILE A 103 -9.58 -1.59 -18.19
C ILE A 103 -10.85 -0.85 -17.70
N PRO A 104 -11.98 -1.54 -17.53
CA PRO A 104 -13.14 -0.98 -16.84
C PRO A 104 -12.75 -0.46 -15.45
N HIS A 105 -13.32 0.65 -15.01
CA HIS A 105 -13.13 1.11 -13.64
C HIS A 105 -13.88 0.19 -12.66
N ARG A 106 -13.36 0.13 -11.43
CA ARG A 106 -14.04 -0.61 -10.38
C ARG A 106 -15.32 0.10 -9.96
N GLU A 107 -16.42 -0.60 -10.02
CA GLU A 107 -17.68 -0.13 -9.42
C GLU A 107 -17.66 -0.37 -7.91
N ILE A 108 -18.22 0.58 -7.16
CA ILE A 108 -18.41 0.41 -5.72
C ILE A 108 -19.51 -0.63 -5.52
N ASN A 109 -19.17 -1.75 -4.93
CA ASN A 109 -20.12 -2.78 -4.56
C ASN A 109 -20.52 -2.57 -3.09
N THR A 110 -21.83 -2.42 -2.82
CA THR A 110 -22.39 -2.26 -1.47
C THR A 110 -22.16 -3.49 -0.55
N ARG A 111 -21.70 -4.61 -1.12
CA ARG A 111 -21.35 -5.82 -0.36
C ARG A 111 -20.00 -5.73 0.36
N TYR A 112 -19.17 -4.72 0.03
CA TYR A 112 -17.91 -4.54 0.73
C TYR A 112 -18.17 -3.99 2.12
N ARG A 113 -17.53 -4.58 3.10
CA ARG A 113 -17.52 -4.08 4.48
C ARG A 113 -16.51 -2.93 4.60
N PRO A 114 -16.74 -1.97 5.51
CA PRO A 114 -15.74 -0.96 5.84
C PRO A 114 -14.47 -1.60 6.40
N ALA A 115 -13.34 -0.94 6.22
CA ALA A 115 -12.08 -1.29 6.85
C ALA A 115 -11.51 -0.07 7.57
N LEU A 116 -10.83 -0.30 8.69
CA LEU A 116 -10.17 0.73 9.48
C LEU A 116 -8.69 0.39 9.61
N ALA A 117 -7.80 1.32 9.25
CA ALA A 117 -6.39 1.23 9.61
C ALA A 117 -6.28 1.35 11.13
N PHE A 118 -6.00 0.23 11.80
CA PHE A 118 -6.03 0.12 13.26
C PHE A 118 -4.62 0.08 13.82
N SER A 119 -4.28 1.03 14.68
CA SER A 119 -2.95 1.12 15.31
C SER A 119 -2.89 0.58 16.74
N GLY A 120 -4.05 0.22 17.32
CA GLY A 120 -4.16 -0.14 18.74
C GLY A 120 -4.14 1.05 19.70
N GLY A 121 -4.06 2.29 19.19
CA GLY A 121 -4.12 3.50 19.98
C GLY A 121 -5.54 4.01 20.24
N VAL A 122 -5.66 5.03 21.09
CA VAL A 122 -6.95 5.60 21.52
C VAL A 122 -7.79 6.08 20.34
N ASP A 123 -7.18 6.78 19.39
CA ASP A 123 -7.90 7.37 18.24
C ASP A 123 -8.49 6.29 17.35
N SER A 124 -7.72 5.25 17.02
CA SER A 124 -8.22 4.14 16.19
C SER A 124 -9.27 3.31 16.92
N THR A 125 -9.17 3.18 18.23
CA THR A 125 -10.18 2.51 19.06
C THR A 125 -11.47 3.32 19.12
N ALA A 126 -11.38 4.64 19.32
CA ALA A 126 -12.53 5.53 19.31
C ALA A 126 -13.20 5.56 17.92
N ALA A 127 -12.41 5.59 16.84
CA ALA A 127 -12.93 5.52 15.48
C ALA A 127 -13.70 4.21 15.26
N LEU A 128 -13.16 3.07 15.69
CA LEU A 128 -13.82 1.77 15.56
C LEU A 128 -15.16 1.73 16.30
N ALA A 129 -15.25 2.37 17.48
CA ALA A 129 -16.46 2.38 18.30
C ALA A 129 -17.64 3.12 17.63
N VAL A 130 -17.37 4.04 16.70
CA VAL A 130 -18.40 4.80 15.97
C VAL A 130 -18.63 4.30 14.53
N MET A 131 -17.81 3.36 14.06
CA MET A 131 -17.97 2.76 12.73
C MET A 131 -19.02 1.62 12.76
N PRO A 132 -19.52 1.20 11.57
CA PRO A 132 -20.41 0.05 11.49
C PRO A 132 -19.83 -1.21 12.14
N ALA A 133 -20.67 -2.01 12.81
CA ALA A 133 -20.24 -3.19 13.56
C ALA A 133 -19.50 -4.25 12.71
N ASN A 134 -19.73 -4.26 11.40
CA ASN A 134 -19.05 -5.15 10.45
C ASN A 134 -17.72 -4.59 9.93
N THR A 135 -17.20 -3.50 10.49
CA THR A 135 -15.90 -2.92 10.09
C THR A 135 -14.77 -3.90 10.40
N ALA A 136 -13.86 -4.09 9.44
CA ALA A 136 -12.63 -4.86 9.62
C ALA A 136 -11.50 -3.96 10.13
N PRO A 137 -11.02 -4.12 11.37
CA PRO A 137 -9.79 -3.47 11.81
C PRO A 137 -8.58 -4.15 11.15
N ILE A 138 -7.72 -3.37 10.50
CA ILE A 138 -6.51 -3.89 9.84
C ILE A 138 -5.29 -3.24 10.48
N PHE A 139 -4.47 -4.07 11.10
CA PHE A 139 -3.21 -3.64 11.70
C PHE A 139 -2.04 -3.94 10.75
N MET A 140 -1.32 -2.89 10.36
CA MET A 140 -0.08 -3.01 9.58
C MET A 140 1.08 -3.28 10.53
N ASP A 141 1.51 -4.54 10.58
CA ASP A 141 2.63 -4.97 11.42
C ASP A 141 3.94 -4.76 10.67
N ARG A 142 4.69 -3.79 11.12
CA ARG A 142 5.91 -3.33 10.49
C ARG A 142 7.13 -3.64 11.35
N PRO A 143 8.31 -3.82 10.74
CA PRO A 143 9.53 -4.01 11.52
C PRO A 143 9.82 -2.77 12.36
N VAL A 144 10.25 -3.01 13.59
CA VAL A 144 10.54 -1.95 14.56
C VAL A 144 12.04 -1.77 14.68
N SER A 145 12.52 -0.54 14.48
CA SER A 145 13.93 -0.21 14.68
C SER A 145 14.35 -0.29 16.15
N LYS A 146 15.61 -0.61 16.41
CA LYS A 146 16.16 -0.56 17.77
C LYS A 146 16.02 0.87 18.32
N GLY A 147 15.42 0.99 19.51
CA GLY A 147 15.19 2.28 20.17
C GLY A 147 13.86 2.96 19.81
N SER A 148 13.02 2.34 18.99
CA SER A 148 11.65 2.82 18.78
C SER A 148 10.84 2.79 20.06
N LEU A 149 10.06 3.84 20.31
CA LEU A 149 9.06 3.88 21.39
C LEU A 149 7.79 3.09 21.06
N TYR A 150 7.66 2.64 19.83
CA TYR A 150 6.52 1.85 19.40
C TYR A 150 6.57 0.44 20.00
N ASN A 151 5.48 0.05 20.64
CA ASN A 151 5.33 -1.28 21.25
C ASN A 151 4.40 -2.18 20.39
N PRO A 152 4.95 -3.05 19.54
CA PRO A 152 4.14 -3.94 18.71
C PRO A 152 3.32 -4.92 19.53
N ALA A 153 3.78 -5.33 20.71
CA ALA A 153 3.04 -6.26 21.57
C ALA A 153 1.70 -5.67 22.05
N ALA A 154 1.65 -4.37 22.30
CA ALA A 154 0.39 -3.70 22.66
C ALA A 154 -0.63 -3.76 21.52
N ALA A 155 -0.19 -3.48 20.28
CA ALA A 155 -1.06 -3.55 19.11
C ALA A 155 -1.50 -5.00 18.81
N HIS A 156 -0.61 -5.99 18.93
CA HIS A 156 -0.97 -7.40 18.78
C HIS A 156 -2.01 -7.84 19.83
N ASN A 157 -1.85 -7.43 21.08
CA ASN A 157 -2.83 -7.72 22.13
C ASN A 157 -4.18 -7.04 21.84
N SER A 158 -4.16 -5.81 21.35
CA SER A 158 -5.40 -5.11 20.95
C SER A 158 -6.14 -5.85 19.84
N CYS A 159 -5.44 -6.34 18.81
CA CYS A 159 -6.05 -7.14 17.75
C CYS A 159 -6.63 -8.45 18.30
N LYS A 160 -5.94 -9.11 19.25
CA LYS A 160 -6.43 -10.32 19.90
C LYS A 160 -7.72 -10.06 20.66
N ILE A 161 -7.75 -9.00 21.48
CA ILE A 161 -8.94 -8.61 22.24
C ILE A 161 -10.11 -8.29 21.30
N LEU A 162 -9.86 -7.56 20.20
CA LEU A 162 -10.90 -7.27 19.22
C LEU A 162 -11.52 -8.54 18.64
N ASN A 163 -10.71 -9.55 18.33
CA ASN A 163 -11.21 -10.84 17.84
C ASN A 163 -12.00 -11.60 18.93
N GLU A 164 -11.59 -11.52 20.20
CA GLU A 164 -12.31 -12.14 21.32
C GLU A 164 -13.71 -11.50 21.54
N ILE A 165 -13.87 -10.21 21.25
CA ILE A 165 -15.16 -9.50 21.34
C ILE A 165 -15.96 -9.46 20.04
N GLY A 166 -15.53 -10.22 19.02
CA GLY A 166 -16.31 -10.48 17.82
C GLY A 166 -15.99 -9.60 16.61
N PHE A 167 -14.95 -8.76 16.64
CA PHE A 167 -14.41 -8.14 15.44
C PHE A 167 -13.54 -9.16 14.68
N ASP A 168 -13.42 -8.94 13.37
CA ASP A 168 -12.51 -9.70 12.50
C ASP A 168 -11.28 -8.84 12.23
N ALA A 169 -10.43 -8.72 13.27
CA ALA A 169 -9.23 -7.91 13.19
C ALA A 169 -8.11 -8.68 12.46
N GLU A 170 -7.57 -8.09 11.42
CA GLU A 170 -6.50 -8.66 10.62
C GLU A 170 -5.15 -8.00 10.92
N ARG A 171 -4.10 -8.84 10.99
CA ARG A 171 -2.72 -8.39 11.08
C ARG A 171 -2.01 -8.66 9.76
N VAL A 172 -1.51 -7.61 9.14
CA VAL A 172 -0.79 -7.64 7.86
C VAL A 172 0.67 -7.28 8.09
N GLU A 173 1.57 -8.23 7.94
CA GLU A 173 3.00 -7.95 8.04
C GLU A 173 3.50 -7.26 6.77
N CYS A 174 4.27 -6.19 6.93
CA CYS A 174 4.88 -5.47 5.81
C CYS A 174 6.25 -4.90 6.19
N ASP A 175 7.09 -4.69 5.20
CA ASP A 175 8.41 -4.08 5.36
C ASP A 175 8.55 -2.73 4.63
N LEU A 176 7.43 -2.05 4.39
CA LEU A 176 7.35 -0.76 3.67
C LEU A 176 8.22 0.34 4.30
N GLU A 177 8.50 0.28 5.59
CA GLU A 177 9.34 1.27 6.28
C GLU A 177 10.82 1.25 5.87
N TYR A 178 11.24 0.22 5.14
CA TYR A 178 12.62 0.14 4.64
C TYR A 178 12.78 0.70 3.22
N LEU A 179 11.69 1.15 2.58
CA LEU A 179 11.76 1.89 1.32
C LEU A 179 12.35 3.28 1.55
#